data_879cca7728230ed200368e141f53a267
#
_entry.id   879cca7728230ed200368e141f53a267
#
_cell.length_a   1.000
_cell.length_b   1.000
_cell.length_c   1.000
_cell.angle_alpha   90.00
_cell.angle_beta   90.00
_cell.angle_gamma   90.00
#
_symmetry.space_group_name_H-M   'P 1'
#
loop_
_entity.id
_entity.type
_entity.pdbx_description
1 polymer ?
#
loop_
_entity_poly.entity_id
_entity_poly.type
_entity_poly.pdbx_seq_one_letter_code
_entity_poly.pdbx_strand_id
1 'polypeptide(L)'
;MDTGVLPVTEDAVADLVARFYDRVRADDRLGPIFDADIGDWDGHLQVMRDFWSAVLRRTTRYQGCVMSAHVGMPIESGDFDRWLALFRTSAGEALPPEAAERAMTVAEAVTQRLRLMARQPRPPA
;
A
#
# COMPACT_ATOMS: atom_id res chain seq x y z
N MET A 1 2.44 7.98 -29.51
CA MET A 1 2.90 6.63 -29.78
C MET A 1 3.33 5.93 -28.51
N ASP A 2 2.84 4.76 -28.33
CA ASP A 2 3.20 3.97 -27.17
C ASP A 2 4.68 3.61 -27.23
N THR A 3 5.38 3.70 -26.11
CA THR A 3 6.81 3.40 -26.02
C THR A 3 7.09 1.93 -25.74
N GLY A 4 6.10 1.07 -25.89
CA GLY A 4 6.24 -0.34 -25.58
C GLY A 4 6.01 -0.70 -24.13
N VAL A 5 5.59 0.27 -23.30
CA VAL A 5 5.21 0.00 -21.92
C VAL A 5 3.88 -0.72 -21.92
N LEU A 6 3.83 -1.89 -21.27
CA LEU A 6 2.58 -2.63 -21.16
C LEU A 6 1.62 -1.89 -20.21
N PRO A 7 0.35 -1.76 -20.59
CA PRO A 7 -0.62 -1.12 -19.70
C PRO A 7 -0.83 -1.98 -18.45
N VAL A 8 -1.04 -1.30 -17.33
CA VAL A 8 -1.42 -1.96 -16.08
C VAL A 8 -2.91 -2.23 -16.13
N THR A 9 -3.30 -3.49 -15.94
CA THR A 9 -4.70 -3.89 -15.92
C THR A 9 -5.26 -3.84 -14.50
N GLU A 10 -6.59 -3.86 -14.35
CA GLU A 10 -7.18 -4.00 -13.02
C GLU A 10 -6.83 -5.35 -12.40
N ASP A 11 -6.67 -6.39 -13.22
CA ASP A 11 -6.24 -7.69 -12.69
C ASP A 11 -4.83 -7.62 -12.11
N ALA A 12 -3.93 -6.87 -12.74
CA ALA A 12 -2.58 -6.67 -12.19
C ALA A 12 -2.62 -5.88 -10.88
N VAL A 13 -3.48 -4.86 -10.79
CA VAL A 13 -3.67 -4.10 -9.55
C VAL A 13 -4.20 -5.03 -8.45
N ALA A 14 -5.20 -5.85 -8.76
CA ALA A 14 -5.76 -6.79 -7.80
C ALA A 14 -4.70 -7.81 -7.35
N ASP A 15 -3.86 -8.29 -8.26
CA ASP A 15 -2.79 -9.23 -7.95
C ASP A 15 -1.74 -8.59 -7.03
N LEU A 16 -1.36 -7.34 -7.31
CA LEU A 16 -0.45 -6.59 -6.44
C LEU A 16 -0.99 -6.51 -5.02
N VAL A 17 -2.23 -6.09 -4.88
CA VAL A 17 -2.87 -5.91 -3.56
C VAL A 17 -2.97 -7.24 -2.82
N ALA A 18 -3.40 -8.31 -3.50
CA ALA A 18 -3.53 -9.62 -2.90
C ALA A 18 -2.17 -10.15 -2.42
N ARG A 19 -1.15 -10.11 -3.26
CA ARG A 19 0.20 -10.61 -2.91
C ARG A 19 0.80 -9.82 -1.76
N PHE A 20 0.66 -8.51 -1.79
CA PHE A 20 1.21 -7.66 -0.76
C PHE A 20 0.56 -7.92 0.59
N TYR A 21 -0.76 -7.91 0.65
CA TYR A 21 -1.45 -8.10 1.93
C TYR A 21 -1.38 -9.52 2.45
N ASP A 22 -1.26 -10.52 1.57
CA ASP A 22 -0.96 -11.89 2.02
C ASP A 22 0.38 -11.93 2.77
N ARG A 23 1.38 -11.23 2.26
CA ARG A 23 2.69 -11.15 2.92
C ARG A 23 2.63 -10.37 4.22
N VAL A 24 1.92 -9.24 4.24
CA VAL A 24 1.76 -8.44 5.45
C VAL A 24 1.08 -9.26 6.55
N ARG A 25 0.02 -9.96 6.21
CA ARG A 25 -0.73 -10.75 7.20
C ARG A 25 0.04 -11.95 7.71
N ALA A 26 0.95 -12.49 6.90
CA ALA A 26 1.81 -13.60 7.30
C ALA A 26 3.07 -13.13 8.05
N ASP A 27 3.34 -11.83 8.04
CA ASP A 27 4.53 -11.27 8.71
C ASP A 27 4.32 -11.23 10.21
N ASP A 28 5.30 -11.73 10.97
CA ASP A 28 5.19 -11.86 12.42
C ASP A 28 5.02 -10.51 13.13
N ARG A 29 5.56 -9.45 12.57
CA ARG A 29 5.47 -8.10 13.18
C ARG A 29 4.29 -7.32 12.65
N LEU A 30 4.12 -7.27 11.33
CA LEU A 30 3.10 -6.45 10.70
C LEU A 30 1.70 -7.07 10.77
N GLY A 31 1.61 -8.39 10.67
CA GLY A 31 0.32 -9.07 10.67
C GLY A 31 -0.55 -8.72 11.87
N PRO A 32 -0.04 -8.86 13.10
CA PRO A 32 -0.83 -8.51 14.29
C PRO A 32 -1.23 -7.04 14.35
N ILE A 33 -0.35 -6.13 13.92
CA ILE A 33 -0.64 -4.69 13.93
C ILE A 33 -1.80 -4.38 12.99
N PHE A 34 -1.75 -4.91 11.78
CA PHE A 34 -2.80 -4.66 10.79
C PHE A 34 -4.10 -5.37 11.15
N ASP A 35 -4.04 -6.62 11.65
CA ASP A 35 -5.24 -7.35 12.05
C ASP A 35 -5.98 -6.64 13.19
N ALA A 36 -5.24 -6.01 14.09
CA ALA A 36 -5.86 -5.26 15.20
C ALA A 36 -6.59 -4.00 14.72
N ASP A 37 -6.12 -3.40 13.62
CA ASP A 37 -6.69 -2.15 13.11
C ASP A 37 -7.76 -2.39 12.04
N ILE A 38 -7.63 -3.46 11.26
CA ILE A 38 -8.52 -3.74 10.13
C ILE A 38 -9.55 -4.78 10.54
N GLY A 39 -10.81 -4.35 10.72
CA GLY A 39 -11.90 -5.25 11.05
C GLY A 39 -12.51 -5.93 9.84
N ASP A 40 -12.51 -5.25 8.70
CA ASP A 40 -13.09 -5.74 7.44
C ASP A 40 -12.00 -5.79 6.37
N TRP A 41 -11.36 -6.95 6.24
CA TRP A 41 -10.30 -7.14 5.26
C TRP A 41 -10.78 -7.01 3.82
N ASP A 42 -11.97 -7.54 3.51
CA ASP A 42 -12.48 -7.45 2.14
C ASP A 42 -12.71 -6.00 1.73
N GLY A 43 -13.30 -5.20 2.62
CA GLY A 43 -13.50 -3.78 2.38
C GLY A 43 -12.18 -3.04 2.25
N HIS A 44 -11.20 -3.34 3.11
CA HIS A 44 -9.88 -2.72 3.05
C HIS A 44 -9.17 -3.04 1.74
N LEU A 45 -9.19 -4.30 1.32
CA LEU A 45 -8.54 -4.70 0.06
C LEU A 45 -9.18 -4.00 -1.13
N GLN A 46 -10.51 -3.80 -1.11
CA GLN A 46 -11.18 -3.06 -2.18
C GLN A 46 -10.72 -1.59 -2.21
N VAL A 47 -10.61 -0.95 -1.06
CA VAL A 47 -10.11 0.43 -0.96
C VAL A 47 -8.68 0.51 -1.52
N MET A 48 -7.84 -0.46 -1.21
CA MET A 48 -6.47 -0.46 -1.69
C MET A 48 -6.38 -0.74 -3.20
N ARG A 49 -7.26 -1.58 -3.73
CA ARG A 49 -7.34 -1.75 -5.18
C ARG A 49 -7.73 -0.44 -5.86
N ASP A 50 -8.69 0.27 -5.29
CA ASP A 50 -9.11 1.57 -5.82
C ASP A 50 -7.97 2.60 -5.76
N PHE A 51 -7.23 2.62 -4.64
CA PHE A 51 -6.07 3.51 -4.49
C PHE A 51 -5.00 3.24 -5.56
N TRP A 52 -4.58 1.98 -5.70
CA TRP A 52 -3.54 1.64 -6.67
C TRP A 52 -4.02 1.75 -8.11
N SER A 53 -5.32 1.54 -8.37
CA SER A 53 -5.90 1.82 -9.66
C SER A 53 -5.78 3.30 -10.01
N ALA A 54 -6.07 4.18 -9.05
CA ALA A 54 -5.92 5.62 -9.25
C ALA A 54 -4.46 6.00 -9.54
N VAL A 55 -3.52 5.42 -8.80
CA VAL A 55 -2.09 5.71 -8.96
C VAL A 55 -1.55 5.20 -10.30
N LEU A 56 -1.83 3.94 -10.62
CA LEU A 56 -1.18 3.25 -11.74
C LEU A 56 -1.95 3.36 -13.05
N ARG A 57 -3.27 3.53 -12.98
CA ARG A 57 -4.13 3.62 -14.15
C ARG A 57 -4.79 4.99 -14.31
N ARG A 58 -4.57 5.90 -13.35
CA ARG A 58 -5.12 7.25 -13.34
C ARG A 58 -6.65 7.26 -13.35
N THR A 59 -7.25 6.31 -12.66
CA THR A 59 -8.70 6.27 -12.50
C THR A 59 -9.13 7.19 -11.36
N THR A 60 -10.43 7.41 -11.25
CA THR A 60 -11.00 8.24 -10.17
C THR A 60 -11.65 7.40 -9.08
N ARG A 61 -11.31 6.12 -9.00
CA ARG A 61 -11.92 5.18 -8.07
C ARG A 61 -11.66 5.51 -6.60
N TYR A 62 -10.44 6.04 -6.30
CA TYR A 62 -10.08 6.36 -4.93
C TYR A 62 -10.28 7.83 -4.65
N GLN A 63 -11.02 8.13 -3.59
CA GLN A 63 -11.30 9.50 -3.18
C GLN A 63 -11.06 9.72 -1.68
N GLY A 64 -10.42 8.76 -1.01
CA GLY A 64 -10.11 8.86 0.41
C GLY A 64 -8.79 9.56 0.69
N CYS A 65 -8.39 9.56 1.95
CA CYS A 65 -7.10 10.05 2.40
C CYS A 65 -6.35 8.95 3.12
N VAL A 66 -5.34 8.38 2.48
CA VAL A 66 -4.58 7.26 3.04
C VAL A 66 -3.83 7.68 4.30
N MET A 67 -3.47 8.97 4.43
CA MET A 67 -2.71 9.46 5.57
C MET A 67 -3.50 9.40 6.87
N SER A 68 -4.75 9.86 6.85
CA SER A 68 -5.55 9.94 8.07
C SER A 68 -5.84 8.57 8.68
N ALA A 69 -5.91 7.53 7.85
CA ALA A 69 -6.18 6.17 8.33
C ALA A 69 -5.05 5.61 9.19
N HIS A 70 -3.84 6.15 9.06
CA HIS A 70 -2.65 5.62 9.74
C HIS A 70 -2.25 6.42 10.97
N VAL A 71 -2.93 7.52 11.28
CA VAL A 71 -2.59 8.34 12.45
C VAL A 71 -2.78 7.52 13.72
N GLY A 72 -1.73 7.46 14.52
CA GLY A 72 -1.78 6.78 15.82
C GLY A 72 -1.66 5.27 15.78
N MET A 73 -1.45 4.65 14.62
CA MET A 73 -1.14 3.22 14.57
C MET A 73 0.22 2.95 15.21
N PRO A 74 0.38 1.83 15.94
CA PRO A 74 1.65 1.52 16.63
C PRO A 74 2.71 0.98 15.65
N ILE A 75 3.04 1.76 14.61
CA ILE A 75 4.02 1.40 13.59
C ILE A 75 5.29 2.19 13.84
N GLU A 76 6.40 1.48 13.99
CA GLU A 76 7.70 2.08 14.20
C GLU A 76 8.46 2.23 12.89
N SER A 77 9.55 3.00 12.90
CA SER A 77 10.34 3.28 11.70
C SER A 77 10.82 2.01 10.98
N GLY A 78 11.28 1.03 11.73
CA GLY A 78 11.73 -0.24 11.15
C GLY A 78 10.60 -1.04 10.52
N ASP A 79 9.36 -0.86 11.00
CA ASP A 79 8.20 -1.53 10.43
C ASP A 79 7.90 -1.02 9.03
N PHE A 80 8.13 0.27 8.77
CA PHE A 80 7.96 0.83 7.43
C PHE A 80 8.98 0.27 6.45
N ASP A 81 10.21 0.05 6.88
CA ASP A 81 11.23 -0.59 6.04
C ASP A 81 10.82 -2.01 5.68
N ARG A 82 10.29 -2.74 6.63
CA ARG A 82 9.78 -4.10 6.42
C ARG A 82 8.60 -4.10 5.45
N TRP A 83 7.67 -3.17 5.66
CA TRP A 83 6.51 -2.97 4.78
C TRP A 83 6.95 -2.70 3.33
N LEU A 84 7.92 -1.79 3.15
CA LEU A 84 8.44 -1.47 1.82
C LEU A 84 9.14 -2.66 1.16
N ALA A 85 9.86 -3.47 1.92
CA ALA A 85 10.51 -4.66 1.37
C ALA A 85 9.48 -5.67 0.84
N LEU A 86 8.42 -5.90 1.60
CA LEU A 86 7.32 -6.77 1.18
C LEU A 86 6.61 -6.21 -0.04
N PHE A 87 6.40 -4.90 -0.07
CA PHE A 87 5.76 -4.24 -1.20
C PHE A 87 6.61 -4.35 -2.47
N ARG A 88 7.92 -4.14 -2.35
CA ARG A 88 8.85 -4.24 -3.49
C ARG A 88 8.76 -5.62 -4.13
N THR A 89 8.78 -6.66 -3.32
CA THR A 89 8.68 -8.03 -3.82
C THR A 89 7.36 -8.24 -4.55
N SER A 90 6.27 -7.80 -3.95
CA SER A 90 4.93 -7.98 -4.52
C SER A 90 4.76 -7.21 -5.83
N ALA A 91 5.24 -5.97 -5.87
CA ALA A 91 5.18 -5.14 -7.08
C ALA A 91 6.00 -5.75 -8.23
N GLY A 92 7.18 -6.28 -7.90
CA GLY A 92 8.03 -6.94 -8.91
C GLY A 92 7.39 -8.18 -9.51
N GLU A 93 6.55 -8.88 -8.74
CA GLU A 93 5.85 -10.07 -9.22
C GLU A 93 4.59 -9.74 -10.02
N ALA A 94 3.89 -8.69 -9.64
CA ALA A 94 2.56 -8.40 -10.18
C ALA A 94 2.54 -7.42 -11.34
N LEU A 95 3.57 -6.56 -11.45
CA LEU A 95 3.55 -5.43 -12.37
C LEU A 95 4.69 -5.48 -13.38
N PRO A 96 4.51 -4.87 -14.57
CA PRO A 96 5.64 -4.62 -15.46
C PRO A 96 6.69 -3.73 -14.77
N PRO A 97 7.98 -3.80 -15.16
CA PRO A 97 9.05 -3.11 -14.45
C PRO A 97 8.83 -1.61 -14.24
N GLU A 98 8.37 -0.88 -15.24
CA GLU A 98 8.15 0.55 -15.10
C GLU A 98 7.00 0.88 -14.15
N ALA A 99 5.94 0.07 -14.18
CA ALA A 99 4.83 0.23 -13.25
C ALA A 99 5.25 -0.12 -11.82
N ALA A 100 6.09 -1.15 -11.66
CA ALA A 100 6.63 -1.52 -10.36
C ALA A 100 7.47 -0.38 -9.76
N GLU A 101 8.29 0.28 -10.58
CA GLU A 101 9.08 1.43 -10.12
C GLU A 101 8.19 2.60 -9.72
N ARG A 102 7.14 2.87 -10.49
CA ARG A 102 6.20 3.93 -10.15
C ARG A 102 5.49 3.62 -8.83
N ALA A 103 5.05 2.39 -8.65
CA ALA A 103 4.42 1.96 -7.41
C ALA A 103 5.36 2.14 -6.22
N MET A 104 6.65 1.76 -6.39
CA MET A 104 7.64 1.94 -5.34
C MET A 104 7.86 3.41 -4.99
N THR A 105 7.94 4.28 -6.00
CA THR A 105 8.12 5.71 -5.77
C THR A 105 6.97 6.27 -4.92
N VAL A 106 5.74 5.89 -5.25
CA VAL A 106 4.56 6.32 -4.48
C VAL A 106 4.59 5.72 -3.08
N ALA A 107 4.89 4.42 -2.97
CA ALA A 107 4.93 3.75 -1.66
C ALA A 107 5.98 4.38 -0.74
N GLU A 108 7.15 4.71 -1.27
CA GLU A 108 8.21 5.37 -0.50
C GLU A 108 7.79 6.76 -0.04
N ALA A 109 7.14 7.53 -0.91
CA ALA A 109 6.65 8.86 -0.56
C ALA A 109 5.57 8.79 0.53
N VAL A 110 4.65 7.83 0.41
CA VAL A 110 3.59 7.61 1.39
C VAL A 110 4.18 7.21 2.74
N THR A 111 5.08 6.24 2.76
CA THR A 111 5.66 5.77 4.02
C THR A 111 6.52 6.84 4.68
N GLN A 112 7.21 7.67 3.92
CA GLN A 112 7.99 8.77 4.48
C GLN A 112 7.10 9.76 5.23
N ARG A 113 5.94 10.08 4.68
CA ARG A 113 4.97 10.93 5.35
C ARG A 113 4.35 10.24 6.56
N LEU A 114 4.04 8.95 6.45
CA LEU A 114 3.47 8.19 7.55
C LEU A 114 4.44 8.07 8.72
N ARG A 115 5.75 7.98 8.47
CA ARG A 115 6.75 7.97 9.54
C ARG A 115 6.67 9.24 10.39
N LEU A 116 6.47 10.38 9.75
CA LEU A 116 6.32 11.65 10.46
C LEU A 116 5.02 11.68 11.27
N MET A 117 3.94 11.18 10.71
CA MET A 117 2.63 11.15 11.38
C MET A 117 2.59 10.14 12.53
N ALA A 118 3.28 9.01 12.38
CA ALA A 118 3.32 7.97 13.41
C ALA A 118 4.01 8.42 14.69
N ARG A 119 4.85 9.45 14.62
CA ARG A 119 5.53 10.03 15.80
C ARG A 119 4.63 10.97 16.58
N GLN A 120 3.50 11.37 16.03
CA GLN A 120 2.58 12.28 16.69
C GLN A 120 1.57 11.48 17.51
N PRO A 121 1.21 11.96 18.71
CA PRO A 121 0.20 11.26 19.49
C PRO A 121 -1.15 11.33 18.78
N ARG A 122 -1.95 10.27 18.95
CA ARG A 122 -3.31 10.27 18.43
C ARG A 122 -4.11 11.34 19.18
N PRO A 123 -4.90 12.18 18.48
CA PRO A 123 -5.71 13.18 19.16
C PRO A 123 -6.65 12.54 20.18
N PRO A 124 -6.94 13.21 21.29
CA PRO A 124 -7.92 12.70 22.25
C PRO A 124 -9.30 12.60 21.61
N ALA A 125 -10.04 11.61 22.04
CA ALA A 125 -11.39 11.37 21.54
C ALA A 125 -12.33 12.50 21.91
#